data_17ca73fbb3d6bd363c692ae47819a0b0
#
_entry.id   17ca73fbb3d6bd363c692ae47819a0b0
#
_cell.length_a   1.000
_cell.length_b   1.000
_cell.length_c   1.000
_cell.angle_alpha   90.00
_cell.angle_beta   90.00
_cell.angle_gamma   90.00
#
_symmetry.space_group_name_H-M   'P 1'
#
loop_
_entity.id
_entity.type
_entity.pdbx_description
1 polymer ?
#
loop_
_entity_poly.entity_id
_entity_poly.type
_entity_poly.pdbx_seq_one_letter_code
_entity_poly.pdbx_strand_id
1 'polypeptide(L)'
;KEFADLRDYKVITAASPAYGKIGETQNVDLEPFLAPLVLSGAGKRIIPRNYQLDALSCTLQNKNGLLLSPTASGKSLIIYLAIKWYLEYCNDDVLIIVPTTSLVEQMYSDFADYSSQDESFNTDELCYKIYGGADRHNIKQRVLISTWQSIYKLGPQWFQRFGMVVGDEAHQFKAKSLTSIMEKCTEAEYRIGTTGTLDGTQTHQLVLEGLFGPVHKVTTTKELMDKDTLAKLSIDVILLKYKDEFCRENRKYQDELDFIVGYEPRNDFITELALRLKGNTLVLFNYVEKHG
;
A
#
# COMPACT_ATOMS: atom_id res chain seq x y z
N LYS A 1 -10.90 -2.74 25.98
CA LYS A 1 -11.93 -3.47 26.72
C LYS A 1 -11.36 -4.02 28.01
N GLU A 2 -10.32 -4.87 28.00
CA GLU A 2 -9.66 -5.43 29.21
C GLU A 2 -9.28 -4.36 30.25
N PHE A 3 -8.71 -3.23 29.84
CA PHE A 3 -8.34 -2.14 30.74
C PHE A 3 -9.56 -1.47 31.39
N ALA A 4 -10.66 -1.36 30.67
CA ALA A 4 -11.90 -0.79 31.17
C ALA A 4 -12.61 -1.76 32.12
N ASP A 5 -12.60 -3.06 31.81
CA ASP A 5 -13.18 -4.12 32.63
C ASP A 5 -12.44 -4.25 33.97
N LEU A 6 -11.09 -4.08 33.98
CA LEU A 6 -10.27 -4.08 35.21
C LEU A 6 -10.56 -2.90 36.17
N ARG A 7 -11.23 -1.82 35.69
CA ARG A 7 -11.48 -0.59 36.44
C ARG A 7 -12.94 -0.21 36.55
N ASP A 8 -13.83 -1.13 36.24
CA ASP A 8 -15.29 -0.90 36.24
C ASP A 8 -15.73 0.31 35.37
N TYR A 9 -14.95 0.64 34.36
CA TYR A 9 -15.35 1.68 33.43
C TYR A 9 -16.38 1.14 32.44
N LYS A 10 -17.52 1.79 32.35
CA LYS A 10 -18.49 1.54 31.30
C LYS A 10 -17.89 1.97 29.96
N VAL A 11 -17.50 1.01 29.13
CA VAL A 11 -17.08 1.29 27.77
C VAL A 11 -18.30 1.74 26.97
N ILE A 12 -18.44 3.04 26.78
CA ILE A 12 -19.41 3.59 25.82
C ILE A 12 -18.70 3.53 24.47
N THR A 13 -18.94 2.47 23.73
CA THR A 13 -18.55 2.39 22.32
C THR A 13 -19.50 3.26 21.49
N ALA A 14 -19.34 4.57 21.54
CA ALA A 14 -19.62 5.35 20.36
C ALA A 14 -18.45 5.04 19.43
N ALA A 15 -18.58 3.98 18.60
CA ALA A 15 -17.61 3.73 17.55
C ALA A 15 -17.53 5.01 16.71
N SER A 16 -16.36 5.65 16.68
CA SER A 16 -16.15 6.76 15.76
C SER A 16 -16.52 6.27 14.36
N PRO A 17 -17.23 7.03 13.54
CA PRO A 17 -17.49 6.67 12.14
C PRO A 17 -16.24 6.22 11.39
N ALA A 18 -15.06 6.69 11.82
CA ALA A 18 -13.77 6.27 11.28
C ALA A 18 -13.49 4.76 11.43
N TYR A 19 -14.04 4.12 12.44
CA TYR A 19 -13.81 2.68 12.70
C TYR A 19 -14.82 1.76 12.00
N GLY A 20 -15.77 2.32 11.25
CA GLY A 20 -16.76 1.57 10.49
C GLY A 20 -17.70 0.70 11.34
N LYS A 21 -18.47 -0.10 10.65
CA LYS A 21 -19.23 -1.19 11.29
C LYS A 21 -18.21 -2.30 11.58
N ILE A 22 -17.95 -2.60 12.84
CA ILE A 22 -17.22 -3.82 13.23
C ILE A 22 -18.15 -4.98 12.86
N GLY A 23 -17.96 -5.54 11.67
CA GLY A 23 -18.72 -6.69 11.22
C GLY A 23 -18.39 -7.92 12.06
N GLU A 24 -19.37 -8.81 12.19
CA GLU A 24 -19.10 -10.17 12.68
C GLU A 24 -18.21 -10.88 11.67
N THR A 25 -17.26 -11.67 12.16
CA THR A 25 -16.47 -12.55 11.31
C THR A 25 -17.39 -13.52 10.58
N GLN A 26 -17.21 -13.66 9.28
CA GLN A 26 -18.00 -14.60 8.48
C GLN A 26 -17.11 -15.75 8.00
N ASN A 27 -17.68 -16.93 7.90
CA ASN A 27 -16.98 -18.02 7.23
C ASN A 27 -17.15 -17.84 5.72
N VAL A 28 -16.05 -17.60 5.02
CA VAL A 28 -16.02 -17.42 3.57
C VAL A 28 -15.40 -18.66 2.95
N ASP A 29 -16.21 -19.41 2.19
CA ASP A 29 -15.71 -20.47 1.33
C ASP A 29 -15.20 -19.85 0.02
N LEU A 30 -13.90 -19.94 -0.21
CA LEU A 30 -13.26 -19.41 -1.42
C LEU A 30 -13.25 -20.40 -2.59
N GLU A 31 -13.53 -21.67 -2.37
CA GLU A 31 -13.44 -22.68 -3.42
C GLU A 31 -14.34 -22.38 -4.64
N PRO A 32 -15.61 -22.00 -4.49
CA PRO A 32 -16.47 -21.67 -5.63
C PRO A 32 -15.98 -20.46 -6.43
N PHE A 33 -15.34 -19.50 -5.74
CA PHE A 33 -14.75 -18.31 -6.36
C PHE A 33 -13.44 -18.62 -7.10
N LEU A 34 -12.58 -19.46 -6.50
CA LEU A 34 -11.25 -19.75 -7.03
C LEU A 34 -11.25 -20.77 -8.17
N ALA A 35 -12.21 -21.72 -8.16
CA ALA A 35 -12.26 -22.80 -9.13
C ALA A 35 -12.39 -22.30 -10.60
N PRO A 36 -13.26 -21.33 -10.95
CA PRO A 36 -13.36 -20.81 -12.30
C PRO A 36 -12.32 -19.72 -12.63
N LEU A 37 -11.46 -19.33 -11.67
CA LEU A 37 -10.62 -18.15 -11.79
C LEU A 37 -9.52 -18.32 -12.85
N VAL A 38 -9.49 -17.41 -13.81
CA VAL A 38 -8.45 -17.30 -14.83
C VAL A 38 -7.70 -15.99 -14.62
N LEU A 39 -6.42 -16.08 -14.27
CA LEU A 39 -5.57 -14.93 -14.02
C LEU A 39 -4.41 -14.91 -15.00
N SER A 40 -4.11 -13.73 -15.51
CA SER A 40 -2.96 -13.46 -16.37
C SER A 40 -1.96 -12.54 -15.66
N GLY A 41 -0.72 -12.60 -16.05
CA GLY A 41 0.34 -11.69 -15.62
C GLY A 41 1.43 -11.65 -16.67
N ALA A 42 1.65 -10.48 -17.27
CA ALA A 42 2.56 -10.31 -18.40
C ALA A 42 2.32 -11.32 -19.54
N GLY A 43 1.05 -11.55 -19.87
CA GLY A 43 0.63 -12.50 -20.91
C GLY A 43 0.76 -13.97 -20.56
N LYS A 44 1.06 -14.32 -19.30
CA LYS A 44 1.16 -15.70 -18.83
C LYS A 44 0.13 -15.97 -17.76
N ARG A 45 -0.39 -17.19 -17.74
CA ARG A 45 -1.25 -17.62 -16.63
C ARG A 45 -0.51 -17.59 -15.32
N ILE A 46 -1.11 -16.95 -14.32
CA ILE A 46 -0.61 -16.93 -12.95
C ILE A 46 -1.54 -17.69 -12.02
N ILE A 47 -0.95 -18.22 -10.95
CA ILE A 47 -1.67 -18.94 -9.89
C ILE A 47 -1.35 -18.20 -8.59
N PRO A 48 -2.35 -17.78 -7.81
CA PRO A 48 -2.12 -17.15 -6.52
C PRO A 48 -1.35 -18.10 -5.59
N ARG A 49 -0.42 -17.54 -4.85
CA ARG A 49 0.37 -18.30 -3.86
C ARG A 49 -0.43 -18.50 -2.58
N ASN A 50 -0.12 -19.55 -1.82
CA ASN A 50 -0.84 -19.87 -0.59
C ASN A 50 -0.96 -18.67 0.36
N TYR A 51 0.14 -17.93 0.60
CA TYR A 51 0.10 -16.75 1.48
C TYR A 51 -0.80 -15.62 0.95
N GLN A 52 -1.01 -15.52 -0.37
CA GLN A 52 -1.94 -14.56 -0.98
C GLN A 52 -3.39 -15.00 -0.76
N LEU A 53 -3.65 -16.31 -0.87
CA LEU A 53 -4.97 -16.88 -0.58
C LEU A 53 -5.30 -16.82 0.92
N ASP A 54 -4.32 -17.04 1.78
CA ASP A 54 -4.47 -16.89 3.24
C ASP A 54 -4.80 -15.43 3.61
N ALA A 55 -4.11 -14.46 2.99
CA ALA A 55 -4.38 -13.05 3.18
C ALA A 55 -5.77 -12.66 2.65
N LEU A 56 -6.16 -13.16 1.49
CA LEU A 56 -7.50 -12.98 0.93
C LEU A 56 -8.57 -13.52 1.87
N SER A 57 -8.43 -14.77 2.31
CA SER A 57 -9.35 -15.41 3.24
C SER A 57 -9.49 -14.62 4.53
N CYS A 58 -8.37 -14.27 5.16
CA CYS A 58 -8.34 -13.44 6.36
C CYS A 58 -9.07 -12.10 6.17
N THR A 59 -8.82 -11.42 5.05
CA THR A 59 -9.42 -10.12 4.72
C THR A 59 -10.93 -10.23 4.55
N LEU A 60 -11.40 -11.22 3.82
CA LEU A 60 -12.82 -11.39 3.54
C LEU A 60 -13.60 -11.87 4.77
N GLN A 61 -13.01 -12.74 5.58
CA GLN A 61 -13.63 -13.24 6.81
C GLN A 61 -13.76 -12.14 7.88
N ASN A 62 -12.73 -11.34 8.05
CA ASN A 62 -12.72 -10.30 9.08
C ASN A 62 -13.30 -8.96 8.61
N LYS A 63 -13.50 -8.78 7.30
CA LYS A 63 -13.93 -7.52 6.65
C LYS A 63 -12.99 -6.33 6.88
N ASN A 64 -12.17 -6.37 7.91
CA ASN A 64 -11.23 -5.33 8.31
C ASN A 64 -9.85 -5.93 8.55
N GLY A 65 -8.81 -5.29 8.02
CA GLY A 65 -7.43 -5.73 8.24
C GLY A 65 -6.40 -4.83 7.60
N LEU A 66 -5.25 -4.74 8.27
CA LEU A 66 -4.06 -4.10 7.74
C LEU A 66 -3.06 -5.18 7.31
N LEU A 67 -2.93 -5.41 6.01
CA LEU A 67 -2.04 -6.40 5.44
C LEU A 67 -0.61 -5.87 5.38
N LEU A 68 0.26 -6.42 6.23
CA LEU A 68 1.68 -6.16 6.18
C LEU A 68 2.33 -7.13 5.19
N SER A 69 2.68 -6.61 4.01
CA SER A 69 3.13 -7.39 2.87
C SER A 69 4.29 -6.69 2.17
N PRO A 70 5.49 -7.28 2.11
CA PRO A 70 6.66 -6.63 1.55
C PRO A 70 6.50 -6.33 0.06
N THR A 71 7.38 -5.49 -0.48
CA THR A 71 7.45 -5.24 -1.93
C THR A 71 7.66 -6.57 -2.68
N ALA A 72 7.07 -6.69 -3.86
CA ALA A 72 7.09 -7.88 -4.70
C ALA A 72 6.40 -9.14 -4.12
N SER A 73 5.62 -9.02 -3.04
CA SER A 73 4.74 -10.09 -2.54
C SER A 73 3.47 -10.28 -3.39
N GLY A 74 3.18 -9.35 -4.31
CA GLY A 74 1.96 -9.34 -5.11
C GLY A 74 0.75 -8.76 -4.37
N LYS A 75 0.94 -7.66 -3.63
CA LYS A 75 -0.14 -6.91 -2.96
C LYS A 75 -1.30 -6.57 -3.90
N SER A 76 -0.99 -6.08 -5.10
CA SER A 76 -2.01 -5.71 -6.11
C SER A 76 -2.88 -6.90 -6.52
N LEU A 77 -2.32 -8.12 -6.56
CA LEU A 77 -3.09 -9.32 -6.83
C LEU A 77 -4.06 -9.66 -5.68
N ILE A 78 -3.63 -9.52 -4.42
CA ILE A 78 -4.50 -9.74 -3.26
C ILE A 78 -5.66 -8.73 -3.29
N ILE A 79 -5.37 -7.46 -3.57
CA ILE A 79 -6.37 -6.40 -3.71
C ILE A 79 -7.33 -6.72 -4.86
N TYR A 80 -6.81 -7.11 -6.04
CA TYR A 80 -7.63 -7.50 -7.19
C TYR A 80 -8.59 -8.64 -6.85
N LEU A 81 -8.09 -9.70 -6.23
CA LEU A 81 -8.91 -10.85 -5.85
C LEU A 81 -9.99 -10.49 -4.83
N ALA A 82 -9.67 -9.67 -3.84
CA ALA A 82 -10.64 -9.20 -2.86
C ALA A 82 -11.75 -8.37 -3.51
N ILE A 83 -11.40 -7.49 -4.45
CA ILE A 83 -12.35 -6.66 -5.19
C ILE A 83 -13.20 -7.51 -6.13
N LYS A 84 -12.59 -8.42 -6.89
CA LYS A 84 -13.33 -9.31 -7.78
C LYS A 84 -14.35 -10.14 -7.02
N TRP A 85 -13.94 -10.75 -5.90
CA TRP A 85 -14.86 -11.45 -5.01
C TRP A 85 -15.98 -10.52 -4.51
N TYR A 86 -15.63 -9.33 -4.07
CA TYR A 86 -16.61 -8.36 -3.56
C TYR A 86 -17.65 -7.96 -4.61
N LEU A 87 -17.23 -7.72 -5.84
CA LEU A 87 -18.15 -7.36 -6.95
C LEU A 87 -19.09 -8.50 -7.34
N GLU A 88 -18.70 -9.76 -7.09
CA GLU A 88 -19.50 -10.95 -7.37
C GLU A 88 -20.58 -11.18 -6.30
N TYR A 89 -20.22 -10.94 -5.02
CA TYR A 89 -21.12 -11.27 -3.88
C TYR A 89 -21.78 -10.04 -3.22
N CYS A 90 -21.38 -8.82 -3.57
CA CYS A 90 -21.89 -7.59 -3.00
C CYS A 90 -22.29 -6.60 -4.10
N ASN A 91 -23.23 -5.68 -3.77
CA ASN A 91 -23.76 -4.74 -4.74
C ASN A 91 -23.18 -3.33 -4.66
N ASP A 92 -22.58 -2.97 -3.53
CA ASP A 92 -22.00 -1.63 -3.33
C ASP A 92 -20.69 -1.47 -4.10
N ASP A 93 -20.27 -0.23 -4.25
CA ASP A 93 -19.05 0.11 -4.97
C ASP A 93 -17.79 -0.03 -4.10
N VAL A 94 -16.64 0.00 -4.77
CA VAL A 94 -15.32 -0.12 -4.18
C VAL A 94 -14.51 1.16 -4.39
N LEU A 95 -13.90 1.66 -3.32
CA LEU A 95 -12.95 2.78 -3.36
C LEU A 95 -11.55 2.28 -3.03
N ILE A 96 -10.61 2.50 -3.95
CA ILE A 96 -9.18 2.27 -3.75
C ILE A 96 -8.49 3.61 -3.60
N ILE A 97 -7.77 3.79 -2.49
CA ILE A 97 -7.04 5.01 -2.17
C ILE A 97 -5.55 4.71 -2.26
N VAL A 98 -4.84 5.47 -3.08
CA VAL A 98 -3.39 5.35 -3.26
C VAL A 98 -2.70 6.70 -3.04
N PRO A 99 -1.40 6.73 -2.68
CA PRO A 99 -0.70 7.99 -2.38
C PRO A 99 -0.38 8.85 -3.62
N THR A 100 -0.16 8.24 -4.78
CA THR A 100 0.34 8.96 -5.98
C THR A 100 -0.44 8.61 -7.24
N THR A 101 -0.39 9.50 -8.24
CA THR A 101 -1.01 9.27 -9.56
C THR A 101 -0.37 8.10 -10.29
N SER A 102 0.94 7.89 -10.14
CA SER A 102 1.63 6.74 -10.73
C SER A 102 1.08 5.41 -10.20
N LEU A 103 0.72 5.36 -8.90
CA LEU A 103 0.11 4.15 -8.32
C LEU A 103 -1.35 3.96 -8.78
N VAL A 104 -2.09 5.03 -9.11
CA VAL A 104 -3.41 4.90 -9.76
C VAL A 104 -3.27 4.20 -11.12
N GLU A 105 -2.31 4.67 -11.95
CA GLU A 105 -2.05 4.06 -13.25
C GLU A 105 -1.55 2.62 -13.14
N GLN A 106 -0.64 2.36 -12.22
CA GLN A 106 -0.11 1.02 -11.98
C GLN A 106 -1.22 0.06 -11.54
N MET A 107 -2.04 0.43 -10.56
CA MET A 107 -3.13 -0.41 -10.06
C MET A 107 -4.13 -0.74 -11.17
N TYR A 108 -4.48 0.26 -11.99
CA TYR A 108 -5.36 0.06 -13.14
C TYR A 108 -4.74 -0.89 -14.17
N SER A 109 -3.46 -0.70 -14.50
CA SER A 109 -2.72 -1.55 -15.43
C SER A 109 -2.59 -2.99 -14.91
N ASP A 110 -2.30 -3.15 -13.62
CA ASP A 110 -2.22 -4.47 -12.97
C ASP A 110 -3.57 -5.20 -13.08
N PHE A 111 -4.68 -4.50 -12.84
CA PHE A 111 -6.03 -5.09 -12.95
C PHE A 111 -6.36 -5.50 -14.39
N ALA A 112 -6.00 -4.67 -15.37
CA ALA A 112 -6.18 -4.99 -16.79
C ALA A 112 -5.34 -6.22 -17.20
N ASP A 113 -4.13 -6.35 -16.68
CA ASP A 113 -3.27 -7.51 -16.94
C ASP A 113 -3.84 -8.78 -16.27
N TYR A 114 -4.24 -8.70 -14.99
CA TYR A 114 -4.82 -9.84 -14.27
C TYR A 114 -6.11 -10.35 -14.90
N SER A 115 -6.96 -9.46 -15.44
CA SER A 115 -8.24 -9.79 -16.06
C SER A 115 -8.17 -10.01 -17.56
N SER A 116 -7.01 -9.92 -18.20
CA SER A 116 -6.88 -9.94 -19.67
C SER A 116 -7.45 -11.19 -20.35
N GLN A 117 -7.66 -12.28 -19.61
CA GLN A 117 -8.27 -13.53 -20.07
C GLN A 117 -9.56 -13.88 -19.33
N ASP A 118 -10.11 -12.94 -18.56
CA ASP A 118 -11.29 -13.13 -17.72
C ASP A 118 -12.44 -12.24 -18.21
N GLU A 119 -13.37 -12.84 -18.93
CA GLU A 119 -14.56 -12.12 -19.47
C GLU A 119 -15.47 -11.55 -18.38
N SER A 120 -15.37 -12.04 -17.13
CA SER A 120 -16.21 -11.58 -16.01
C SER A 120 -15.72 -10.28 -15.37
N PHE A 121 -14.51 -9.83 -15.70
CA PHE A 121 -13.94 -8.60 -15.16
C PHE A 121 -13.33 -7.75 -16.28
N ASN A 122 -14.12 -6.83 -16.82
CA ASN A 122 -13.62 -5.86 -17.78
C ASN A 122 -13.18 -4.59 -17.06
N THR A 123 -11.86 -4.34 -17.01
CA THR A 123 -11.27 -3.20 -16.29
C THR A 123 -11.76 -1.86 -16.82
N ASP A 124 -11.95 -1.69 -18.14
CA ASP A 124 -12.43 -0.43 -18.74
C ASP A 124 -13.90 -0.12 -18.38
N GLU A 125 -14.71 -1.15 -18.18
CA GLU A 125 -16.11 -1.00 -17.77
C GLU A 125 -16.28 -0.85 -16.26
N LEU A 126 -15.46 -1.54 -15.47
CA LEU A 126 -15.62 -1.63 -14.03
C LEU A 126 -14.80 -0.58 -13.26
N CYS A 127 -13.66 -0.14 -13.78
CA CYS A 127 -12.72 0.71 -13.07
C CYS A 127 -12.70 2.15 -13.60
N TYR A 128 -12.59 3.11 -12.71
CA TYR A 128 -12.44 4.53 -13.03
C TYR A 128 -11.31 5.17 -12.24
N LYS A 129 -10.45 5.94 -12.92
CA LYS A 129 -9.29 6.61 -12.34
C LYS A 129 -9.65 8.04 -11.95
N ILE A 130 -9.39 8.44 -10.69
CA ILE A 130 -9.66 9.77 -10.17
C ILE A 130 -8.36 10.45 -9.73
N TYR A 131 -7.84 11.33 -10.58
CA TYR A 131 -6.77 12.28 -10.26
C TYR A 131 -6.82 13.46 -11.23
N GLY A 132 -6.10 14.56 -10.89
CA GLY A 132 -6.08 15.76 -11.72
C GLY A 132 -7.49 16.34 -11.95
N GLY A 133 -7.84 16.56 -13.21
CA GLY A 133 -9.14 17.13 -13.65
C GLY A 133 -10.26 16.11 -13.86
N ALA A 134 -10.12 14.84 -13.44
CA ALA A 134 -11.12 13.81 -13.64
C ALA A 134 -12.48 14.18 -13.01
N ASP A 135 -13.58 13.80 -13.67
CA ASP A 135 -14.93 13.95 -13.11
C ASP A 135 -15.06 13.10 -11.83
N ARG A 136 -15.76 13.64 -10.85
CA ARG A 136 -15.98 13.00 -9.53
C ARG A 136 -17.46 12.72 -9.25
N HIS A 137 -18.36 13.13 -10.12
CA HIS A 137 -19.80 13.08 -9.85
C HIS A 137 -20.57 12.12 -10.75
N ASN A 138 -20.26 12.07 -12.05
CA ASN A 138 -21.01 11.27 -13.01
C ASN A 138 -20.29 9.93 -13.31
N ILE A 139 -19.96 9.18 -12.28
CA ILE A 139 -19.19 7.94 -12.40
C ILE A 139 -20.14 6.75 -12.31
N LYS A 140 -20.15 5.91 -13.36
CA LYS A 140 -20.96 4.69 -13.44
C LYS A 140 -20.19 3.44 -13.00
N GLN A 141 -18.88 3.50 -13.04
CA GLN A 141 -18.01 2.40 -12.68
C GLN A 141 -18.13 2.07 -11.19
N ARG A 142 -18.00 0.79 -10.88
CA ARG A 142 -18.13 0.26 -9.52
C ARG A 142 -16.83 0.28 -8.73
N VAL A 143 -15.66 0.35 -9.39
CA VAL A 143 -14.34 0.40 -8.76
C VAL A 143 -13.68 1.74 -9.05
N LEU A 144 -13.48 2.56 -8.03
CA LEU A 144 -12.86 3.86 -8.16
C LEU A 144 -11.45 3.83 -7.58
N ILE A 145 -10.45 4.13 -8.42
CA ILE A 145 -9.04 4.18 -8.01
C ILE A 145 -8.63 5.64 -7.94
N SER A 146 -8.31 6.14 -6.75
CA SER A 146 -8.10 7.56 -6.51
C SER A 146 -6.87 7.85 -5.67
N THR A 147 -6.25 9.01 -5.93
CA THR A 147 -5.36 9.60 -4.93
C THR A 147 -6.18 10.21 -3.80
N TRP A 148 -5.68 10.14 -2.56
CA TRP A 148 -6.37 10.74 -1.42
C TRP A 148 -6.58 12.27 -1.59
N GLN A 149 -5.64 12.96 -2.26
CA GLN A 149 -5.70 14.41 -2.53
C GLN A 149 -6.91 14.79 -3.40
N SER A 150 -7.32 13.88 -4.28
CA SER A 150 -8.42 14.13 -5.20
C SER A 150 -9.80 14.06 -4.55
N ILE A 151 -9.93 13.35 -3.44
CA ILE A 151 -11.22 13.02 -2.83
C ILE A 151 -11.42 13.54 -1.40
N TYR A 152 -10.36 13.89 -0.64
CA TYR A 152 -10.48 14.20 0.80
C TYR A 152 -11.41 15.39 1.10
N LYS A 153 -11.60 16.34 0.14
CA LYS A 153 -12.49 17.50 0.26
C LYS A 153 -13.95 17.23 -0.12
N LEU A 154 -14.24 16.05 -0.70
CA LEU A 154 -15.60 15.71 -1.10
C LEU A 154 -16.51 15.53 0.12
N GLY A 155 -17.81 15.83 -0.07
CA GLY A 155 -18.82 15.69 0.99
C GLY A 155 -19.11 14.24 1.35
N PRO A 156 -19.66 13.98 2.58
CA PRO A 156 -19.93 12.62 3.03
C PRO A 156 -20.84 11.81 2.09
N GLN A 157 -21.82 12.45 1.44
CA GLN A 157 -22.74 11.79 0.52
C GLN A 157 -22.03 11.07 -0.63
N TRP A 158 -20.89 11.60 -1.08
CA TRP A 158 -20.10 10.99 -2.15
C TRP A 158 -19.54 9.62 -1.73
N PHE A 159 -19.25 9.45 -0.44
CA PHE A 159 -18.65 8.24 0.10
C PHE A 159 -19.66 7.16 0.47
N GLN A 160 -20.95 7.47 0.54
CA GLN A 160 -21.99 6.51 0.98
C GLN A 160 -22.22 5.35 0.01
N ARG A 161 -21.76 5.46 -1.24
CA ARG A 161 -21.89 4.41 -2.23
C ARG A 161 -20.90 3.25 -2.05
N PHE A 162 -19.86 3.42 -1.21
CA PHE A 162 -18.80 2.45 -1.07
C PHE A 162 -19.03 1.52 0.12
N GLY A 163 -19.20 0.24 -0.16
CA GLY A 163 -19.24 -0.80 0.85
C GLY A 163 -17.87 -1.44 1.13
N MET A 164 -16.88 -1.24 0.21
CA MET A 164 -15.49 -1.61 0.42
C MET A 164 -14.56 -0.42 0.19
N VAL A 165 -13.61 -0.23 1.11
CA VAL A 165 -12.53 0.76 0.99
C VAL A 165 -11.18 0.08 1.16
N VAL A 166 -10.30 0.29 0.19
CA VAL A 166 -8.93 -0.23 0.19
C VAL A 166 -7.94 0.94 0.24
N GLY A 167 -7.00 0.92 1.18
CA GLY A 167 -5.89 1.88 1.24
C GLY A 167 -4.57 1.18 0.92
N ASP A 168 -4.02 1.39 -0.27
CA ASP A 168 -2.72 0.84 -0.62
C ASP A 168 -1.58 1.78 -0.23
N GLU A 169 -0.44 1.21 0.17
CA GLU A 169 0.69 1.93 0.79
C GLU A 169 0.24 2.82 1.96
N ALA A 170 -0.56 2.25 2.85
CA ALA A 170 -1.24 2.96 3.92
C ALA A 170 -0.32 3.79 4.83
N HIS A 171 0.95 3.40 4.97
CA HIS A 171 1.96 4.13 5.74
C HIS A 171 2.32 5.50 5.14
N GLN A 172 2.08 5.73 3.84
CA GLN A 172 2.40 6.99 3.18
C GLN A 172 1.31 8.06 3.34
N PHE A 173 0.16 7.71 3.89
CA PHE A 173 -0.92 8.67 4.08
C PHE A 173 -0.67 9.58 5.28
N LYS A 174 -1.02 10.87 5.13
CA LYS A 174 -1.14 11.75 6.29
C LYS A 174 -2.33 11.30 7.14
N ALA A 175 -2.09 10.95 8.40
CA ALA A 175 -3.10 10.42 9.31
C ALA A 175 -4.43 11.23 9.28
N LYS A 176 -4.38 12.56 9.37
CA LYS A 176 -5.58 13.43 9.33
C LYS A 176 -6.40 13.29 8.05
N SER A 177 -5.75 13.19 6.88
CA SER A 177 -6.46 13.12 5.59
C SER A 177 -7.11 11.77 5.40
N LEU A 178 -6.41 10.69 5.75
CA LEU A 178 -6.95 9.34 5.69
C LEU A 178 -8.10 9.18 6.70
N THR A 179 -7.92 9.61 7.94
CA THR A 179 -8.99 9.58 8.96
C THR A 179 -10.22 10.32 8.47
N SER A 180 -10.06 11.54 7.91
CA SER A 180 -11.18 12.31 7.38
C SER A 180 -11.91 11.62 6.22
N ILE A 181 -11.23 10.85 5.37
CA ILE A 181 -11.88 10.05 4.33
C ILE A 181 -12.61 8.87 4.97
N MET A 182 -11.95 8.13 5.84
CA MET A 182 -12.52 6.93 6.46
C MET A 182 -13.74 7.23 7.34
N GLU A 183 -13.78 8.41 7.99
CA GLU A 183 -14.95 8.90 8.73
C GLU A 183 -16.17 9.15 7.85
N LYS A 184 -15.96 9.50 6.57
CA LYS A 184 -17.03 9.72 5.59
C LYS A 184 -17.54 8.41 4.96
N CYS A 185 -16.74 7.35 4.99
CA CYS A 185 -17.09 6.03 4.46
C CYS A 185 -17.94 5.24 5.48
N THR A 186 -19.10 5.78 5.88
CA THR A 186 -19.94 5.20 6.94
C THR A 186 -20.55 3.84 6.56
N GLU A 187 -20.78 3.62 5.28
CA GLU A 187 -21.38 2.38 4.76
C GLU A 187 -20.33 1.29 4.45
N ALA A 188 -19.04 1.63 4.51
CA ALA A 188 -17.99 0.66 4.22
C ALA A 188 -17.86 -0.38 5.32
N GLU A 189 -18.35 -1.60 5.04
CA GLU A 189 -18.16 -2.76 5.90
C GLU A 189 -16.76 -3.37 5.74
N TYR A 190 -16.21 -3.32 4.51
CA TYR A 190 -14.88 -3.85 4.22
C TYR A 190 -13.86 -2.71 4.20
N ARG A 191 -12.88 -2.78 5.10
CA ARG A 191 -11.82 -1.78 5.24
C ARG A 191 -10.47 -2.46 5.24
N ILE A 192 -9.76 -2.37 4.13
CA ILE A 192 -8.52 -3.10 3.89
C ILE A 192 -7.38 -2.09 3.73
N GLY A 193 -6.41 -2.15 4.60
CA GLY A 193 -5.15 -1.44 4.42
C GLY A 193 -4.07 -2.39 3.91
N THR A 194 -3.21 -1.94 3.00
CA THR A 194 -2.00 -2.68 2.63
C THR A 194 -0.78 -1.80 2.81
N THR A 195 0.32 -2.38 3.28
CA THR A 195 1.58 -1.67 3.47
C THR A 195 2.76 -2.62 3.40
N GLY A 196 3.88 -2.13 2.85
CA GLY A 196 5.14 -2.88 2.83
C GLY A 196 5.91 -2.81 4.14
N THR A 197 5.74 -1.70 4.86
CA THR A 197 6.43 -1.41 6.12
C THR A 197 5.50 -0.68 7.08
N LEU A 198 5.72 -0.88 8.37
CA LEU A 198 5.21 -0.01 9.42
C LEU A 198 6.40 0.80 9.92
N ASP A 199 6.32 2.11 9.91
CA ASP A 199 7.44 3.04 10.12
C ASP A 199 7.97 3.12 11.56
N GLY A 200 7.67 2.16 12.39
CA GLY A 200 8.17 2.06 13.75
C GLY A 200 7.63 3.12 14.74
N THR A 201 6.86 4.12 14.29
CA THR A 201 6.16 5.02 15.19
C THR A 201 4.85 4.37 15.65
N GLN A 202 4.80 3.97 16.91
CA GLN A 202 3.62 3.30 17.50
C GLN A 202 2.31 4.10 17.28
N THR A 203 2.38 5.42 17.34
CA THR A 203 1.22 6.29 17.14
C THR A 203 0.64 6.17 15.74
N HIS A 204 1.49 6.09 14.71
CA HIS A 204 1.02 5.95 13.33
C HIS A 204 0.43 4.56 13.09
N GLN A 205 1.06 3.52 13.60
CA GLN A 205 0.55 2.16 13.52
C GLN A 205 -0.83 2.05 14.19
N LEU A 206 -1.01 2.59 15.39
CA LEU A 206 -2.31 2.57 16.09
C LEU A 206 -3.42 3.27 15.30
N VAL A 207 -3.10 4.37 14.59
CA VAL A 207 -4.08 5.03 13.71
C VAL A 207 -4.48 4.12 12.55
N LEU A 208 -3.52 3.47 11.90
CA LEU A 208 -3.80 2.56 10.78
C LEU A 208 -4.61 1.34 11.25
N GLU A 209 -4.24 0.75 12.39
CA GLU A 209 -5.01 -0.35 12.99
C GLU A 209 -6.42 0.08 13.38
N GLY A 210 -6.59 1.31 13.86
CA GLY A 210 -7.90 1.89 14.14
C GLY A 210 -8.77 2.06 12.90
N LEU A 211 -8.18 2.39 11.75
CA LEU A 211 -8.90 2.65 10.51
C LEU A 211 -9.20 1.39 9.70
N PHE A 212 -8.29 0.43 9.68
CA PHE A 212 -8.36 -0.76 8.84
C PHE A 212 -8.56 -2.06 9.63
N GLY A 213 -8.23 -2.07 10.93
CA GLY A 213 -8.29 -3.27 11.76
C GLY A 213 -6.90 -3.84 12.08
N PRO A 214 -6.85 -5.04 12.67
CA PRO A 214 -5.62 -5.63 13.17
C PRO A 214 -4.62 -5.91 12.05
N VAL A 215 -3.32 -5.84 12.39
CA VAL A 215 -2.24 -6.17 11.46
C VAL A 215 -2.21 -7.66 11.18
N HIS A 216 -2.32 -8.01 9.90
CA HIS A 216 -2.08 -9.36 9.39
C HIS A 216 -0.78 -9.41 8.59
N LYS A 217 0.18 -10.19 9.06
CA LYS A 217 1.46 -10.37 8.39
C LYS A 217 1.32 -11.41 7.29
N VAL A 218 1.38 -10.98 6.04
CA VAL A 218 1.14 -11.82 4.85
C VAL A 218 2.33 -12.75 4.59
N THR A 219 3.53 -12.19 4.52
CA THR A 219 4.80 -12.92 4.32
C THR A 219 5.97 -12.00 4.69
N THR A 220 7.18 -12.51 4.65
CA THR A 220 8.40 -11.73 4.91
C THR A 220 9.31 -11.68 3.68
N THR A 221 10.12 -10.64 3.57
CA THR A 221 11.15 -10.54 2.52
C THR A 221 12.08 -11.75 2.56
N LYS A 222 12.42 -12.24 3.76
CA LYS A 222 13.28 -13.43 3.94
C LYS A 222 12.61 -14.67 3.35
N GLU A 223 11.34 -14.93 3.66
CA GLU A 223 10.60 -16.09 3.12
C GLU A 223 10.49 -16.05 1.59
N LEU A 224 10.35 -14.84 1.02
CA LEU A 224 10.31 -14.69 -0.44
C LEU A 224 11.68 -14.93 -1.09
N MET A 225 12.79 -14.54 -0.42
CA MET A 225 14.15 -14.85 -0.86
C MET A 225 14.49 -16.35 -0.73
N ASP A 226 14.10 -16.96 0.39
CA ASP A 226 14.35 -18.37 0.65
C ASP A 226 13.61 -19.28 -0.35
N LYS A 227 12.49 -18.84 -0.89
CA LYS A 227 11.70 -19.51 -1.94
C LYS A 227 12.10 -19.11 -3.37
N ASP A 228 13.24 -18.44 -3.55
CA ASP A 228 13.71 -17.90 -4.84
C ASP A 228 12.65 -17.07 -5.61
N THR A 229 11.69 -16.51 -4.88
CA THR A 229 10.63 -15.65 -5.44
C THR A 229 11.12 -14.20 -5.58
N LEU A 230 12.05 -13.81 -4.74
CA LEU A 230 12.68 -12.50 -4.73
C LEU A 230 14.20 -12.67 -4.94
N ALA A 231 14.79 -11.76 -5.70
CA ALA A 231 16.23 -11.73 -5.88
C ALA A 231 16.94 -11.59 -4.53
N LYS A 232 18.04 -12.31 -4.37
CA LYS A 232 18.90 -12.18 -3.18
C LYS A 232 19.52 -10.80 -3.17
N LEU A 233 19.38 -10.08 -2.05
CA LEU A 233 19.97 -8.77 -1.83
C LEU A 233 21.24 -8.94 -0.98
N SER A 234 22.37 -8.41 -1.48
CA SER A 234 23.57 -8.16 -0.69
C SER A 234 23.75 -6.66 -0.50
N ILE A 235 24.04 -6.24 0.71
CA ILE A 235 24.28 -4.82 1.04
C ILE A 235 25.72 -4.70 1.52
N ASP A 236 26.55 -4.05 0.70
CA ASP A 236 27.93 -3.75 1.03
C ASP A 236 28.03 -2.28 1.48
N VAL A 237 28.40 -2.06 2.74
CA VAL A 237 28.56 -0.71 3.30
C VAL A 237 30.02 -0.27 3.18
N ILE A 238 30.26 0.75 2.37
CA ILE A 238 31.58 1.33 2.19
C ILE A 238 31.74 2.54 3.12
N LEU A 239 32.63 2.45 4.09
CA LEU A 239 32.96 3.54 5.00
C LEU A 239 34.14 4.35 4.44
N LEU A 240 33.87 5.57 4.02
CA LEU A 240 34.90 6.51 3.59
C LEU A 240 35.47 7.24 4.83
N LYS A 241 36.78 7.14 5.03
CA LYS A 241 37.49 7.86 6.10
C LYS A 241 38.09 9.13 5.53
N TYR A 242 37.73 10.25 6.13
CA TYR A 242 38.37 11.54 5.85
C TYR A 242 39.60 11.71 6.74
N LYS A 243 40.56 12.51 6.28
CA LYS A 243 41.72 12.87 7.09
C LYS A 243 41.27 13.74 8.26
N ASP A 244 41.95 13.58 9.43
CA ASP A 244 41.58 14.27 10.66
C ASP A 244 41.57 15.80 10.50
N GLU A 245 42.42 16.34 9.61
CA GLU A 245 42.45 17.79 9.26
C GLU A 245 41.11 18.31 8.70
N PHE A 246 40.27 17.45 8.15
CA PHE A 246 38.96 17.78 7.64
C PHE A 246 37.83 17.54 8.65
N CYS A 247 38.11 16.83 9.72
CA CYS A 247 37.20 16.57 10.82
C CYS A 247 37.23 17.75 11.81
N ARG A 248 36.53 18.84 11.50
CA ARG A 248 36.46 20.02 12.40
C ARG A 248 35.31 19.85 13.40
N GLU A 249 35.65 20.06 14.67
CA GLU A 249 34.64 20.22 15.72
C GLU A 249 33.83 21.50 15.44
N ASN A 250 32.51 21.45 15.63
CA ASN A 250 31.57 22.58 15.47
C ASN A 250 31.23 23.09 14.07
N ARG A 251 31.22 22.25 13.04
CA ARG A 251 30.56 22.59 11.78
C ARG A 251 29.04 22.63 11.96
N LYS A 252 28.37 23.62 11.34
CA LYS A 252 26.91 23.54 11.17
C LYS A 252 26.60 22.40 10.22
N TYR A 253 25.47 21.75 10.42
CA TYR A 253 25.01 20.61 9.59
C TYR A 253 25.10 20.92 8.07
N GLN A 254 24.70 22.11 7.65
CA GLN A 254 24.74 22.49 6.24
C GLN A 254 26.16 22.61 5.70
N ASP A 255 27.09 23.19 6.48
CA ASP A 255 28.49 23.34 6.07
C ASP A 255 29.18 21.97 5.94
N GLU A 256 28.82 21.04 6.82
CA GLU A 256 29.33 19.67 6.76
C GLU A 256 28.76 18.92 5.54
N LEU A 257 27.48 19.09 5.28
CA LEU A 257 26.82 18.49 4.12
C LEU A 257 27.44 19.03 2.81
N ASP A 258 27.61 20.35 2.69
CA ASP A 258 28.22 20.99 1.50
C ASP A 258 29.68 20.54 1.32
N PHE A 259 30.44 20.33 2.41
CA PHE A 259 31.77 19.76 2.34
C PHE A 259 31.77 18.32 1.82
N ILE A 260 30.92 17.45 2.39
CA ILE A 260 30.83 16.03 1.99
C ILE A 260 30.43 15.93 0.51
N VAL A 261 29.46 16.72 0.12
CA VAL A 261 28.91 16.76 -1.24
C VAL A 261 29.93 17.27 -2.27
N GLY A 262 30.68 18.32 -1.91
CA GLY A 262 31.71 18.92 -2.76
C GLY A 262 33.08 18.25 -2.71
N TYR A 263 33.27 17.16 -1.93
CA TYR A 263 34.57 16.54 -1.77
C TYR A 263 34.94 15.66 -2.99
N GLU A 264 35.75 16.21 -3.89
CA GLU A 264 36.15 15.58 -5.15
C GLU A 264 36.65 14.14 -5.00
N PRO A 265 37.55 13.81 -4.05
CA PRO A 265 38.06 12.43 -3.96
C PRO A 265 36.99 11.41 -3.63
N ARG A 266 35.90 11.81 -2.90
CA ARG A 266 34.73 10.97 -2.67
C ARG A 266 33.93 10.78 -3.96
N ASN A 267 33.74 11.85 -4.71
CA ASN A 267 32.92 11.82 -5.93
C ASN A 267 33.63 11.01 -7.02
N ASP A 268 34.95 11.16 -7.15
CA ASP A 268 35.78 10.35 -8.04
C ASP A 268 35.70 8.86 -7.68
N PHE A 269 35.80 8.54 -6.39
CA PHE A 269 35.68 7.16 -5.92
C PHE A 269 34.28 6.56 -6.27
N ILE A 270 33.19 7.30 -6.07
CA ILE A 270 31.83 6.84 -6.39
C ILE A 270 31.71 6.62 -7.91
N THR A 271 32.22 7.55 -8.70
CA THR A 271 32.22 7.46 -10.17
C THR A 271 33.01 6.24 -10.65
N GLU A 272 34.24 6.06 -10.14
CA GLU A 272 35.07 4.92 -10.49
C GLU A 272 34.43 3.58 -10.07
N LEU A 273 33.83 3.53 -8.89
CA LEU A 273 33.09 2.36 -8.41
C LEU A 273 31.91 2.04 -9.36
N ALA A 274 31.11 3.04 -9.71
CA ALA A 274 29.96 2.86 -10.60
C ALA A 274 30.38 2.34 -11.98
N LEU A 275 31.49 2.85 -12.53
CA LEU A 275 32.04 2.42 -13.81
C LEU A 275 32.62 1.00 -13.78
N ARG A 276 33.08 0.54 -12.62
CA ARG A 276 33.65 -0.83 -12.47
C ARG A 276 32.59 -1.89 -12.25
N LEU A 277 31.38 -1.53 -11.84
CA LEU A 277 30.28 -2.48 -11.64
C LEU A 277 29.87 -3.09 -12.99
N LYS A 278 29.68 -4.41 -12.97
CA LYS A 278 29.22 -5.16 -14.14
C LYS A 278 27.70 -5.32 -14.07
N GLY A 279 27.01 -4.90 -15.12
CA GLY A 279 25.55 -5.02 -15.20
C GLY A 279 24.83 -3.67 -15.06
N ASN A 280 23.53 -3.71 -14.89
CA ASN A 280 22.71 -2.50 -14.74
C ASN A 280 23.01 -1.84 -13.40
N THR A 281 23.49 -0.61 -13.44
CA THR A 281 23.89 0.17 -12.26
C THR A 281 22.98 1.39 -12.14
N LEU A 282 22.37 1.58 -10.95
CA LEU A 282 21.59 2.75 -10.61
C LEU A 282 22.31 3.54 -9.52
N VAL A 283 22.68 4.80 -9.80
CA VAL A 283 23.25 5.71 -8.82
C VAL A 283 22.16 6.67 -8.36
N LEU A 284 21.88 6.70 -7.06
CA LEU A 284 20.86 7.56 -6.46
C LEU A 284 21.52 8.72 -5.71
N PHE A 285 21.07 9.94 -5.97
CA PHE A 285 21.53 11.15 -5.30
C PHE A 285 20.36 12.14 -5.08
N ASN A 286 20.49 12.99 -4.05
CA ASN A 286 19.41 13.90 -3.64
C ASN A 286 19.44 15.27 -4.33
N TYR A 287 20.60 15.69 -4.84
CA TYR A 287 20.80 17.06 -5.37
C TYR A 287 21.19 17.01 -6.86
N VAL A 288 20.20 17.25 -7.72
CA VAL A 288 20.40 17.19 -9.18
C VAL A 288 21.34 18.31 -9.67
N GLU A 289 21.19 19.55 -9.17
CA GLU A 289 22.00 20.70 -9.60
C GLU A 289 23.45 20.65 -9.11
N LYS A 290 23.72 19.94 -8.02
CA LYS A 290 25.07 19.89 -7.43
C LYS A 290 25.85 18.61 -7.81
N HIS A 291 25.19 17.58 -8.35
CA HIS A 291 25.75 16.24 -8.54
C HIS A 291 25.26 15.51 -9.80
N GLY A 292 24.33 16.10 -10.57
CA GLY A 292 23.78 15.51 -11.81
C GLY A 292 24.58 15.83 -13.05
#